data_01d48e8ad813f5741a9aa7b437f43030
#
_entry.id   01d48e8ad813f5741a9aa7b437f43030
#
_cell.length_a   1.000
_cell.length_b   1.000
_cell.length_c   1.000
_cell.angle_alpha   90.00
_cell.angle_beta   90.00
_cell.angle_gamma   90.00
#
_symmetry.space_group_name_H-M   'P 1'
#
loop_
_entity.id
_entity.type
_entity.pdbx_description
1 polymer ?
#
loop_
_entity_poly.entity_id
_entity_poly.type
_entity_poly.pdbx_seq_one_letter_code
_entity_poly.pdbx_strand_id
1 'polypeptide(L)'
;MSQTVADQMVLTFEAAGVKRIYGLVGDSLNGFTDALRRRNTIEWLHVRHEEVAAFAAGAEAHLTGELAVCAGSCGPGNLHLINGLFDCHRSRVPVVAIAAHIPSTEIGSGYFQETHPENLFKECSGFCELVSSPAQMPSVLETAIRHAVTHRCVAVIVIPGDVALLPASKHPVAPAASLLPRRPAIVPAPETVQALAAMLNAGKKITLLCGGGCAGAHADLLRLAETLKAPIVHALRGKEHVEYDNPYDVGMTGLIGFSSGYAAMEACDTLLLLGTDFPYRQFYPTGVNIAQVDIRGEVIGRRVAVDLAVIGDVAATIQAVLPQLQPKTDTRHLDAALAHYKKARAGLDAQAKGGKRHLHPQQVTEAASRLATEDAVFTCDVGLPTVWAARHL
;
A
#
# COMPACT_ATOMS: atom_id res chain seq x y z
N MET A 1 -21.59 -3.97 -35.77
CA MET A 1 -20.14 -4.27 -35.88
C MET A 1 -19.85 -5.44 -34.97
N SER A 2 -18.95 -6.33 -35.35
CA SER A 2 -18.48 -7.40 -34.46
C SER A 2 -17.73 -6.81 -33.28
N GLN A 3 -17.89 -7.40 -32.10
CA GLN A 3 -17.17 -7.01 -30.89
C GLN A 3 -15.65 -7.16 -31.10
N THR A 4 -14.87 -6.17 -30.73
CA THR A 4 -13.39 -6.20 -30.81
C THR A 4 -12.77 -6.70 -29.51
N VAL A 5 -11.47 -7.03 -29.53
CA VAL A 5 -10.69 -7.33 -28.33
C VAL A 5 -10.77 -6.18 -27.33
N ALA A 6 -10.65 -4.94 -27.80
CA ALA A 6 -10.80 -3.75 -26.96
C ALA A 6 -12.19 -3.66 -26.30
N ASP A 7 -13.27 -3.97 -27.02
CA ASP A 7 -14.61 -4.04 -26.43
C ASP A 7 -14.70 -5.11 -25.33
N GLN A 8 -14.09 -6.27 -25.54
CA GLN A 8 -14.06 -7.34 -24.55
C GLN A 8 -13.23 -6.97 -23.31
N MET A 9 -12.12 -6.23 -23.49
CA MET A 9 -11.35 -5.67 -22.36
C MET A 9 -12.20 -4.74 -21.50
N VAL A 10 -12.92 -3.80 -22.14
CA VAL A 10 -13.78 -2.84 -21.41
C VAL A 10 -14.87 -3.59 -20.65
N LEU A 11 -15.51 -4.59 -21.25
CA LEU A 11 -16.51 -5.44 -20.59
C LEU A 11 -15.94 -6.17 -19.36
N THR A 12 -14.71 -6.64 -19.45
CA THR A 12 -14.04 -7.33 -18.33
C THR A 12 -13.75 -6.36 -17.19
N PHE A 13 -13.30 -5.15 -17.49
CA PHE A 13 -13.12 -4.11 -16.49
C PHE A 13 -14.43 -3.63 -15.86
N GLU A 14 -15.51 -3.52 -16.65
CA GLU A 14 -16.86 -3.26 -16.12
C GLU A 14 -17.29 -4.35 -15.12
N ALA A 15 -17.12 -5.62 -15.49
CA ALA A 15 -17.44 -6.75 -14.63
C ALA A 15 -16.58 -6.77 -13.34
N ALA A 16 -15.35 -6.26 -13.43
CA ALA A 16 -14.47 -6.04 -12.26
C ALA A 16 -14.79 -4.77 -11.45
N GLY A 17 -15.85 -4.04 -11.79
CA GLY A 17 -16.28 -2.85 -11.06
C GLY A 17 -15.45 -1.59 -11.28
N VAL A 18 -14.56 -1.58 -12.28
CA VAL A 18 -13.75 -0.41 -12.63
C VAL A 18 -14.65 0.72 -13.12
N LYS A 19 -14.54 1.89 -12.50
CA LYS A 19 -15.37 3.07 -12.82
C LYS A 19 -14.63 4.08 -13.67
N ARG A 20 -13.30 4.11 -13.59
CA ARG A 20 -12.44 5.06 -14.30
C ARG A 20 -11.09 4.46 -14.66
N ILE A 21 -10.49 4.99 -15.71
CA ILE A 21 -9.15 4.64 -16.18
C ILE A 21 -8.37 5.90 -16.39
N TYR A 22 -7.19 6.00 -15.79
CA TYR A 22 -6.29 7.14 -15.90
C TYR A 22 -5.34 6.92 -17.07
N GLY A 23 -5.20 7.90 -17.96
CA GLY A 23 -4.27 7.74 -19.08
C GLY A 23 -4.10 8.96 -19.94
N LEU A 24 -3.12 8.87 -20.83
CA LEU A 24 -2.91 9.79 -21.94
C LEU A 24 -3.22 9.05 -23.24
N VAL A 25 -4.02 9.69 -24.11
CA VAL A 25 -4.38 9.09 -25.39
C VAL A 25 -3.16 9.01 -26.32
N GLY A 26 -3.16 8.00 -27.18
CA GLY A 26 -2.14 7.78 -28.19
C GLY A 26 -2.66 6.79 -29.23
N ASP A 27 -2.02 6.75 -30.39
CA ASP A 27 -2.46 5.96 -31.54
C ASP A 27 -2.58 4.45 -31.24
N SER A 28 -1.65 3.89 -30.49
CA SER A 28 -1.68 2.49 -30.07
C SER A 28 -2.82 2.16 -29.08
N LEU A 29 -3.43 3.19 -28.46
CA LEU A 29 -4.60 3.06 -27.59
C LEU A 29 -5.93 3.33 -28.28
N ASN A 30 -5.93 3.74 -29.56
CA ASN A 30 -7.15 4.17 -30.26
C ASN A 30 -8.29 3.15 -30.21
N GLY A 31 -8.01 1.87 -30.39
CA GLY A 31 -9.02 0.81 -30.28
C GLY A 31 -9.66 0.75 -28.90
N PHE A 32 -8.84 0.90 -27.85
CA PHE A 32 -9.30 0.82 -26.46
C PHE A 32 -10.08 2.10 -26.06
N THR A 33 -9.57 3.28 -26.38
CA THR A 33 -10.25 4.55 -26.06
C THR A 33 -11.56 4.72 -26.84
N ASP A 34 -11.63 4.21 -28.09
CA ASP A 34 -12.88 4.19 -28.85
C ASP A 34 -13.91 3.22 -28.24
N ALA A 35 -13.47 2.06 -27.76
CA ALA A 35 -14.36 1.13 -27.06
C ALA A 35 -14.94 1.76 -25.79
N LEU A 36 -14.12 2.45 -24.98
CA LEU A 36 -14.59 3.23 -23.82
C LEU A 36 -15.59 4.31 -24.21
N ARG A 37 -15.28 5.10 -25.23
CA ARG A 37 -16.17 6.15 -25.76
C ARG A 37 -17.52 5.61 -26.21
N ARG A 38 -17.54 4.50 -26.94
CA ARG A 38 -18.78 3.88 -27.45
C ARG A 38 -19.65 3.29 -26.34
N ARG A 39 -19.03 2.68 -25.34
CA ARG A 39 -19.73 2.06 -24.21
C ARG A 39 -20.17 3.07 -23.16
N ASN A 40 -19.36 4.09 -22.92
CA ASN A 40 -19.63 5.20 -21.97
C ASN A 40 -20.02 4.72 -20.55
N THR A 41 -19.41 3.64 -20.08
CA THR A 41 -19.66 3.02 -18.76
C THR A 41 -18.49 3.20 -17.81
N ILE A 42 -17.28 3.36 -18.34
CA ILE A 42 -16.04 3.64 -17.61
C ILE A 42 -15.54 5.02 -18.06
N GLU A 43 -15.28 5.88 -17.11
CA GLU A 43 -14.74 7.22 -17.37
C GLU A 43 -13.25 7.14 -17.75
N TRP A 44 -12.87 7.82 -18.86
CA TRP A 44 -11.46 8.06 -19.18
C TRP A 44 -11.03 9.37 -18.55
N LEU A 45 -10.18 9.31 -17.53
CA LEU A 45 -9.59 10.48 -16.89
C LEU A 45 -8.28 10.83 -17.59
N HIS A 46 -8.36 11.86 -18.43
CA HIS A 46 -7.24 12.35 -19.19
C HIS A 46 -6.22 13.05 -18.29
N VAL A 47 -4.98 12.62 -18.35
CA VAL A 47 -3.84 13.22 -17.64
C VAL A 47 -2.90 13.91 -18.64
N ARG A 48 -1.94 14.69 -18.13
CA ARG A 48 -0.93 15.37 -18.97
C ARG A 48 0.38 14.60 -19.07
N HIS A 49 0.52 13.54 -18.30
CA HIS A 49 1.70 12.68 -18.24
C HIS A 49 1.32 11.32 -17.65
N GLU A 50 1.80 10.24 -18.21
CA GLU A 50 1.41 8.87 -17.80
C GLU A 50 1.88 8.52 -16.38
N GLU A 51 2.96 9.12 -15.91
CA GLU A 51 3.39 9.01 -14.52
C GLU A 51 2.27 9.43 -13.55
N VAL A 52 1.59 10.55 -13.87
CA VAL A 52 0.44 11.02 -13.08
C VAL A 52 -0.72 10.03 -13.15
N ALA A 53 -0.94 9.38 -14.30
CA ALA A 53 -1.95 8.33 -14.42
C ALA A 53 -1.69 7.17 -13.45
N ALA A 54 -0.45 6.72 -13.38
CA ALA A 54 -0.07 5.63 -12.48
C ALA A 54 -0.16 6.04 -11.00
N PHE A 55 0.29 7.25 -10.62
CA PHE A 55 0.14 7.76 -9.26
C PHE A 55 -1.33 7.91 -8.87
N ALA A 56 -2.19 8.44 -9.77
CA ALA A 56 -3.61 8.60 -9.50
C ALA A 56 -4.32 7.24 -9.31
N ALA A 57 -4.02 6.26 -10.16
CA ALA A 57 -4.52 4.89 -9.99
C ALA A 57 -4.06 4.28 -8.67
N GLY A 58 -2.78 4.49 -8.30
CA GLY A 58 -2.24 4.04 -7.02
C GLY A 58 -2.94 4.68 -5.82
N ALA A 59 -3.20 5.97 -5.87
CA ALA A 59 -3.91 6.72 -4.83
C ALA A 59 -5.37 6.24 -4.69
N GLU A 60 -6.09 6.06 -5.80
CA GLU A 60 -7.44 5.49 -5.79
C GLU A 60 -7.46 4.11 -5.15
N ALA A 61 -6.58 3.22 -5.61
CA ALA A 61 -6.49 1.86 -5.07
C ALA A 61 -6.09 1.83 -3.58
N HIS A 62 -5.31 2.81 -3.11
CA HIS A 62 -4.95 2.94 -1.71
C HIS A 62 -6.15 3.36 -0.85
N LEU A 63 -6.87 4.39 -1.27
CA LEU A 63 -7.99 4.95 -0.52
C LEU A 63 -9.23 4.06 -0.53
N THR A 64 -9.49 3.38 -1.65
CA THR A 64 -10.69 2.52 -1.79
C THR A 64 -10.44 1.07 -1.42
N GLY A 65 -9.21 0.60 -1.51
CA GLY A 65 -8.86 -0.82 -1.44
C GLY A 65 -9.24 -1.62 -2.69
N GLU A 66 -9.86 -0.97 -3.68
CA GLU A 66 -10.38 -1.57 -4.92
C GLU A 66 -9.33 -1.58 -6.04
N LEU A 67 -9.61 -2.33 -7.11
CA LEU A 67 -8.80 -2.36 -8.31
C LEU A 67 -8.87 -1.02 -9.04
N ALA A 68 -7.72 -0.43 -9.34
CA ALA A 68 -7.61 0.74 -10.21
C ALA A 68 -6.87 0.42 -11.50
N VAL A 69 -7.09 1.23 -12.54
CA VAL A 69 -6.52 0.99 -13.87
C VAL A 69 -5.88 2.26 -14.42
N CYS A 70 -4.67 2.12 -15.00
CA CYS A 70 -4.04 3.17 -15.79
C CYS A 70 -3.58 2.64 -17.15
N ALA A 71 -3.33 3.53 -18.08
CA ALA A 71 -2.93 3.18 -19.43
C ALA A 71 -1.87 4.12 -20.00
N GLY A 72 -0.93 3.56 -20.77
CA GLY A 72 0.08 4.28 -21.52
C GLY A 72 0.17 3.80 -22.95
N SER A 73 0.42 4.74 -23.88
CA SER A 73 0.69 4.45 -25.29
C SER A 73 2.07 3.80 -25.44
N CYS A 74 2.35 3.21 -26.60
CA CYS A 74 3.62 2.54 -26.87
C CYS A 74 4.83 3.49 -26.74
N GLY A 75 6.01 2.95 -26.50
CA GLY A 75 7.25 3.71 -26.37
C GLY A 75 7.24 4.64 -25.14
N PRO A 76 7.30 5.97 -25.35
CA PRO A 76 7.38 6.96 -24.25
C PRO A 76 6.26 6.85 -23.22
N GLY A 77 5.02 6.55 -23.64
CA GLY A 77 3.90 6.40 -22.70
C GLY A 77 4.15 5.29 -21.69
N ASN A 78 4.66 4.16 -22.16
CA ASN A 78 5.03 3.04 -21.27
C ASN A 78 6.22 3.39 -20.36
N LEU A 79 7.22 4.10 -20.88
CA LEU A 79 8.37 4.53 -20.07
C LEU A 79 7.94 5.48 -18.95
N HIS A 80 7.00 6.37 -19.21
CA HIS A 80 6.50 7.34 -18.23
C HIS A 80 5.65 6.69 -17.12
N LEU A 81 4.96 5.58 -17.38
CA LEU A 81 4.22 4.85 -16.34
C LEU A 81 5.11 4.30 -15.22
N ILE A 82 6.38 3.97 -15.52
CA ILE A 82 7.25 3.19 -14.66
C ILE A 82 7.37 3.80 -13.25
N ASN A 83 7.62 5.10 -13.15
CA ASN A 83 7.84 5.73 -11.85
C ASN A 83 6.60 5.62 -10.93
N GLY A 84 5.42 5.95 -11.46
CA GLY A 84 4.18 5.80 -10.69
C GLY A 84 3.86 4.33 -10.38
N LEU A 85 4.16 3.39 -11.30
CA LEU A 85 3.96 1.96 -11.04
C LEU A 85 4.92 1.42 -9.97
N PHE A 86 6.15 1.95 -9.86
CA PHE A 86 7.03 1.63 -8.75
C PHE A 86 6.40 2.03 -7.41
N ASP A 87 5.79 3.21 -7.32
CA ASP A 87 5.09 3.63 -6.11
C ASP A 87 3.90 2.70 -5.80
N CYS A 88 3.06 2.40 -6.79
CA CYS A 88 1.95 1.45 -6.67
C CYS A 88 2.42 0.09 -6.14
N HIS A 89 3.50 -0.45 -6.74
CA HIS A 89 4.06 -1.75 -6.36
C HIS A 89 4.63 -1.74 -4.93
N ARG A 90 5.35 -0.68 -4.55
CA ARG A 90 5.90 -0.49 -3.19
C ARG A 90 4.80 -0.22 -2.16
N SER A 91 3.76 0.49 -2.56
CA SER A 91 2.57 0.75 -1.73
C SER A 91 1.63 -0.45 -1.62
N ARG A 92 1.85 -1.48 -2.47
CA ARG A 92 1.06 -2.72 -2.48
C ARG A 92 -0.42 -2.45 -2.67
N VAL A 93 -0.69 -1.74 -3.72
CA VAL A 93 -2.06 -1.45 -4.15
C VAL A 93 -2.40 -2.23 -5.42
N PRO A 94 -3.65 -2.70 -5.59
CA PRO A 94 -4.06 -3.45 -6.76
C PRO A 94 -4.25 -2.52 -7.96
N VAL A 95 -3.28 -2.53 -8.88
CA VAL A 95 -3.34 -1.73 -10.11
C VAL A 95 -3.13 -2.62 -11.33
N VAL A 96 -3.99 -2.49 -12.33
CA VAL A 96 -3.74 -3.02 -13.67
C VAL A 96 -3.29 -1.88 -14.57
N ALA A 97 -2.12 -2.03 -15.18
CA ALA A 97 -1.62 -1.11 -16.19
C ALA A 97 -1.81 -1.71 -17.59
N ILE A 98 -2.41 -0.93 -18.48
CA ILE A 98 -2.52 -1.25 -19.91
C ILE A 98 -1.35 -0.60 -20.61
N ALA A 99 -0.37 -1.40 -21.01
CA ALA A 99 0.77 -0.98 -21.79
C ALA A 99 0.48 -1.27 -23.27
N ALA A 100 0.02 -0.27 -24.01
CA ALA A 100 -0.17 -0.46 -25.44
C ALA A 100 1.18 -0.65 -26.14
N HIS A 101 1.16 -1.37 -27.27
CA HIS A 101 2.38 -1.70 -27.99
C HIS A 101 2.26 -1.35 -29.48
N ILE A 102 3.39 -1.29 -30.16
CA ILE A 102 3.46 -1.14 -31.60
C ILE A 102 2.73 -2.27 -32.32
N PRO A 103 2.43 -2.17 -33.63
CA PRO A 103 1.79 -3.26 -34.36
C PRO A 103 2.52 -4.57 -34.17
N SER A 104 1.77 -5.66 -34.00
CA SER A 104 2.31 -6.99 -33.68
C SER A 104 3.29 -7.50 -34.75
N THR A 105 3.09 -7.12 -36.02
CA THR A 105 3.97 -7.45 -37.15
C THR A 105 5.31 -6.73 -37.14
N GLU A 106 5.45 -5.66 -36.35
CA GLU A 106 6.64 -4.83 -36.26
C GLU A 106 7.49 -5.10 -35.02
N ILE A 107 7.03 -5.96 -34.11
CA ILE A 107 7.77 -6.32 -32.91
C ILE A 107 9.06 -7.04 -33.28
N GLY A 108 10.20 -6.51 -32.84
CA GLY A 108 11.53 -7.03 -33.13
C GLY A 108 12.18 -6.45 -34.39
N SER A 109 11.53 -5.49 -35.07
CA SER A 109 12.05 -4.88 -36.29
C SER A 109 12.86 -3.60 -36.04
N GLY A 110 12.89 -3.06 -34.83
CA GLY A 110 13.42 -1.74 -34.50
C GLY A 110 12.44 -0.61 -34.92
N TYR A 111 11.16 -0.91 -34.95
CA TYR A 111 10.11 0.00 -35.35
C TYR A 111 10.06 1.24 -34.45
N PHE A 112 9.53 2.35 -35.00
CA PHE A 112 9.31 3.60 -34.27
C PHE A 112 8.56 3.36 -32.97
N GLN A 113 9.07 3.87 -31.85
CA GLN A 113 8.54 3.67 -30.49
C GLN A 113 8.59 2.21 -29.98
N GLU A 114 9.34 1.32 -30.59
CA GLU A 114 9.51 -0.01 -30.04
C GLU A 114 10.23 0.04 -28.69
N THR A 115 9.69 -0.70 -27.75
CA THR A 115 10.29 -0.99 -26.44
C THR A 115 10.04 -2.48 -26.12
N HIS A 116 10.61 -2.96 -25.04
CA HIS A 116 10.37 -4.30 -24.53
C HIS A 116 9.60 -4.22 -23.18
N PRO A 117 8.26 -4.07 -23.20
CA PRO A 117 7.47 -3.83 -22.00
C PRO A 117 7.65 -4.90 -20.93
N GLU A 118 7.82 -6.16 -21.30
CA GLU A 118 8.06 -7.27 -20.39
C GLU A 118 9.38 -7.13 -19.61
N ASN A 119 10.35 -6.42 -20.15
CA ASN A 119 11.60 -6.07 -19.44
C ASN A 119 11.45 -4.76 -18.66
N LEU A 120 10.76 -3.77 -19.24
CA LEU A 120 10.56 -2.45 -18.63
C LEU A 120 9.79 -2.54 -17.30
N PHE A 121 8.74 -3.36 -17.25
CA PHE A 121 7.87 -3.44 -16.09
C PHE A 121 8.26 -4.54 -15.09
N LYS A 122 9.30 -5.30 -15.34
CA LYS A 122 9.71 -6.44 -14.54
C LYS A 122 9.91 -6.11 -13.05
N GLU A 123 10.48 -4.94 -12.74
CA GLU A 123 10.78 -4.58 -11.35
C GLU A 123 9.65 -3.84 -10.64
N CYS A 124 8.69 -3.29 -11.39
CA CYS A 124 7.57 -2.53 -10.84
C CYS A 124 6.22 -3.26 -10.93
N SER A 125 6.23 -4.54 -11.29
CA SER A 125 5.02 -5.37 -11.37
C SER A 125 5.24 -6.78 -10.83
N GLY A 126 4.17 -7.44 -10.45
CA GLY A 126 4.16 -8.87 -10.10
C GLY A 126 3.71 -9.76 -11.26
N PHE A 127 3.14 -9.16 -12.31
CA PHE A 127 2.65 -9.84 -13.50
C PHE A 127 2.82 -8.91 -14.71
N CYS A 128 3.39 -9.41 -15.80
CA CYS A 128 3.51 -8.66 -17.05
C CYS A 128 3.49 -9.63 -18.23
N GLU A 129 2.45 -9.55 -19.07
CA GLU A 129 2.26 -10.50 -20.19
C GLU A 129 1.81 -9.80 -21.46
N LEU A 130 2.35 -10.27 -22.60
CA LEU A 130 1.97 -9.83 -23.93
C LEU A 130 0.73 -10.57 -24.42
N VAL A 131 -0.28 -9.82 -24.83
CA VAL A 131 -1.46 -10.34 -25.53
C VAL A 131 -1.14 -10.44 -27.02
N SER A 132 -0.76 -11.63 -27.48
CA SER A 132 -0.33 -11.86 -28.87
C SER A 132 -1.51 -12.22 -29.80
N SER A 133 -2.69 -12.54 -29.27
CA SER A 133 -3.85 -12.92 -30.07
C SER A 133 -5.18 -12.65 -29.37
N PRO A 134 -6.29 -12.49 -30.12
CA PRO A 134 -7.62 -12.34 -29.53
C PRO A 134 -8.05 -13.48 -28.60
N ALA A 135 -7.61 -14.70 -28.88
CA ALA A 135 -7.97 -15.87 -28.07
C ALA A 135 -7.31 -15.87 -26.69
N GLN A 136 -6.13 -15.25 -26.59
CA GLN A 136 -5.36 -15.16 -25.35
C GLN A 136 -5.87 -14.06 -24.41
N MET A 137 -6.41 -12.96 -24.96
CA MET A 137 -6.71 -11.75 -24.21
C MET A 137 -7.58 -12.00 -22.96
N PRO A 138 -8.72 -12.70 -23.01
CA PRO A 138 -9.57 -12.89 -21.83
C PRO A 138 -8.80 -13.51 -20.67
N SER A 139 -8.08 -14.58 -20.92
CA SER A 139 -7.35 -15.31 -19.88
C SER A 139 -6.20 -14.49 -19.27
N VAL A 140 -5.47 -13.72 -20.09
CA VAL A 140 -4.39 -12.84 -19.63
C VAL A 140 -4.95 -11.70 -18.78
N LEU A 141 -6.01 -11.01 -19.25
CA LEU A 141 -6.62 -9.90 -18.50
C LEU A 141 -7.24 -10.36 -17.18
N GLU A 142 -7.99 -11.46 -17.21
CA GLU A 142 -8.57 -12.03 -15.99
C GLU A 142 -7.51 -12.46 -14.98
N THR A 143 -6.40 -13.04 -15.47
CA THR A 143 -5.26 -13.41 -14.60
C THR A 143 -4.59 -12.17 -14.04
N ALA A 144 -4.37 -11.13 -14.84
CA ALA A 144 -3.81 -9.86 -14.39
C ALA A 144 -4.66 -9.22 -13.27
N ILE A 145 -5.99 -9.18 -13.46
CA ILE A 145 -6.92 -8.66 -12.44
C ILE A 145 -6.82 -9.47 -11.15
N ARG A 146 -6.95 -10.80 -11.23
CA ARG A 146 -6.83 -11.67 -10.05
C ARG A 146 -5.50 -11.54 -9.37
N HIS A 147 -4.41 -11.48 -10.14
CA HIS A 147 -3.07 -11.31 -9.60
C HIS A 147 -2.91 -9.99 -8.86
N ALA A 148 -3.33 -8.87 -9.47
CA ALA A 148 -3.27 -7.55 -8.84
C ALA A 148 -4.03 -7.52 -7.49
N VAL A 149 -5.26 -8.04 -7.47
CA VAL A 149 -6.11 -8.02 -6.28
C VAL A 149 -5.58 -8.97 -5.19
N THR A 150 -5.21 -10.20 -5.56
CA THR A 150 -4.79 -11.22 -4.58
C THR A 150 -3.44 -10.90 -3.95
N HIS A 151 -2.47 -10.48 -4.75
CA HIS A 151 -1.12 -10.18 -4.29
C HIS A 151 -0.93 -8.71 -3.87
N ARG A 152 -1.94 -7.87 -4.10
CA ARG A 152 -1.84 -6.42 -3.88
C ARG A 152 -0.57 -5.86 -4.52
N CYS A 153 -0.57 -5.87 -5.84
CA CYS A 153 0.57 -5.43 -6.63
C CYS A 153 0.11 -4.88 -7.99
N VAL A 154 1.05 -4.38 -8.75
CA VAL A 154 0.84 -4.00 -10.14
C VAL A 154 0.83 -5.25 -11.02
N ALA A 155 -0.16 -5.34 -11.91
CA ALA A 155 -0.17 -6.27 -13.04
C ALA A 155 -0.21 -5.48 -14.34
N VAL A 156 0.59 -5.88 -15.32
CA VAL A 156 0.69 -5.20 -16.62
C VAL A 156 0.20 -6.14 -17.71
N ILE A 157 -0.69 -5.63 -18.55
CA ILE A 157 -1.04 -6.27 -19.82
C ILE A 157 -0.46 -5.47 -20.96
N VAL A 158 0.32 -6.13 -21.79
CA VAL A 158 0.91 -5.52 -23.00
C VAL A 158 0.04 -5.90 -24.19
N ILE A 159 -0.49 -4.91 -24.89
CA ILE A 159 -1.38 -5.16 -26.02
C ILE A 159 -0.98 -4.36 -27.27
N PRO A 160 -0.65 -5.02 -28.39
CA PRO A 160 -0.43 -4.33 -29.66
C PRO A 160 -1.71 -3.67 -30.16
N GLY A 161 -1.59 -2.44 -30.70
CA GLY A 161 -2.74 -1.64 -31.14
C GLY A 161 -3.59 -2.33 -32.21
N ASP A 162 -2.97 -3.08 -33.12
CA ASP A 162 -3.62 -3.88 -34.15
C ASP A 162 -4.39 -5.07 -33.57
N VAL A 163 -3.82 -5.77 -32.58
CA VAL A 163 -4.49 -6.87 -31.87
C VAL A 163 -5.74 -6.39 -31.13
N ALA A 164 -5.68 -5.20 -30.53
CA ALA A 164 -6.83 -4.59 -29.86
C ALA A 164 -8.05 -4.37 -30.78
N LEU A 165 -7.81 -4.18 -32.08
CA LEU A 165 -8.83 -3.95 -33.10
C LEU A 165 -9.39 -5.26 -33.73
N LEU A 166 -8.75 -6.40 -33.51
CA LEU A 166 -9.21 -7.68 -34.05
C LEU A 166 -10.55 -8.09 -33.44
N PRO A 167 -11.33 -8.95 -34.15
CA PRO A 167 -12.55 -9.53 -33.59
C PRO A 167 -12.27 -10.27 -32.28
N ALA A 168 -13.09 -10.01 -31.26
CA ALA A 168 -12.99 -10.65 -29.96
C ALA A 168 -13.17 -12.18 -30.07
N SER A 169 -12.58 -12.89 -29.13
CA SER A 169 -12.86 -14.34 -28.96
C SER A 169 -14.30 -14.56 -28.47
N LYS A 170 -14.80 -15.77 -28.63
CA LYS A 170 -16.13 -16.16 -28.10
C LYS A 170 -16.13 -16.45 -26.60
N HIS A 171 -15.03 -16.17 -25.91
CA HIS A 171 -14.92 -16.38 -24.47
C HIS A 171 -15.88 -15.46 -23.71
N PRO A 172 -16.76 -15.97 -22.85
CA PRO A 172 -17.67 -15.14 -22.07
C PRO A 172 -16.86 -14.32 -21.04
N VAL A 173 -17.36 -13.13 -20.72
CA VAL A 173 -16.78 -12.31 -19.65
C VAL A 173 -16.99 -13.00 -18.30
N ALA A 174 -15.94 -13.15 -17.53
CA ALA A 174 -16.01 -13.75 -16.20
C ALA A 174 -16.82 -12.87 -15.22
N PRO A 175 -17.62 -13.48 -14.32
CA PRO A 175 -18.37 -12.73 -13.32
C PRO A 175 -17.45 -12.08 -12.29
N ALA A 176 -17.89 -10.97 -11.67
CA ALA A 176 -17.15 -10.22 -10.65
C ALA A 176 -16.55 -11.11 -9.54
N ALA A 177 -17.33 -12.08 -9.05
CA ALA A 177 -16.86 -12.99 -7.99
C ALA A 177 -15.65 -13.86 -8.40
N SER A 178 -15.49 -14.11 -9.70
CA SER A 178 -14.32 -14.82 -10.25
C SER A 178 -13.14 -13.89 -10.52
N LEU A 179 -13.42 -12.64 -10.88
CA LEU A 179 -12.39 -11.61 -11.14
C LEU A 179 -11.79 -11.05 -9.86
N LEU A 180 -12.62 -10.89 -8.83
CA LEU A 180 -12.28 -10.26 -7.56
C LEU A 180 -12.45 -11.25 -6.39
N PRO A 181 -11.58 -12.26 -6.29
CA PRO A 181 -11.66 -13.23 -5.19
C PRO A 181 -11.43 -12.50 -3.86
N ARG A 182 -12.20 -12.90 -2.84
CA ARG A 182 -11.99 -12.39 -1.47
C ARG A 182 -10.64 -12.89 -0.95
N ARG A 183 -9.89 -11.98 -0.36
CA ARG A 183 -8.63 -12.31 0.27
C ARG A 183 -8.88 -13.13 1.53
N PRO A 184 -8.22 -14.29 1.72
CA PRO A 184 -8.34 -15.06 2.94
C PRO A 184 -7.65 -14.33 4.11
N ALA A 185 -8.18 -14.45 5.33
CA ALA A 185 -7.45 -14.09 6.53
C ALA A 185 -6.40 -15.15 6.81
N ILE A 186 -5.16 -14.73 7.04
CA ILE A 186 -4.04 -15.62 7.36
C ILE A 186 -3.93 -15.70 8.88
N VAL A 187 -4.33 -16.82 9.44
CA VAL A 187 -4.20 -17.12 10.89
C VAL A 187 -2.92 -17.90 11.11
N PRO A 188 -2.04 -17.48 12.04
CA PRO A 188 -0.82 -18.24 12.35
C PRO A 188 -1.13 -19.65 12.89
N ALA A 189 -0.18 -20.58 12.69
CA ALA A 189 -0.30 -21.91 13.27
C ALA A 189 -0.42 -21.85 14.80
N PRO A 190 -1.21 -22.76 15.42
CA PRO A 190 -1.43 -22.75 16.88
C PRO A 190 -0.14 -22.74 17.71
N GLU A 191 0.86 -23.50 17.29
CA GLU A 191 2.17 -23.58 17.96
C GLU A 191 2.90 -22.23 17.91
N THR A 192 2.79 -21.51 16.79
CA THR A 192 3.36 -20.16 16.64
C THR A 192 2.64 -19.15 17.54
N VAL A 193 1.30 -19.26 17.64
CA VAL A 193 0.52 -18.43 18.56
C VAL A 193 0.90 -18.68 20.01
N GLN A 194 1.09 -19.94 20.40
CA GLN A 194 1.55 -20.32 21.75
C GLN A 194 2.95 -19.76 22.04
N ALA A 195 3.88 -19.86 21.09
CA ALA A 195 5.23 -19.31 21.23
C ALA A 195 5.19 -17.78 21.39
N LEU A 196 4.34 -17.09 20.60
CA LEU A 196 4.15 -15.64 20.72
C LEU A 196 3.57 -15.27 22.09
N ALA A 197 2.54 -15.99 22.56
CA ALA A 197 1.97 -15.79 23.89
C ALA A 197 3.00 -16.00 25.01
N ALA A 198 3.82 -17.03 24.92
CA ALA A 198 4.88 -17.32 25.89
C ALA A 198 5.90 -16.17 25.94
N MET A 199 6.38 -15.69 24.78
CA MET A 199 7.30 -14.55 24.69
C MET A 199 6.71 -13.28 25.29
N LEU A 200 5.46 -12.93 24.94
CA LEU A 200 4.78 -11.74 25.45
C LEU A 200 4.47 -11.84 26.95
N ASN A 201 4.11 -13.01 27.45
CA ASN A 201 3.89 -13.23 28.89
C ASN A 201 5.18 -13.08 29.69
N ALA A 202 6.31 -13.52 29.15
CA ALA A 202 7.63 -13.44 29.80
C ALA A 202 8.20 -12.00 29.79
N GLY A 203 7.94 -11.22 28.73
CA GLY A 203 8.42 -9.83 28.60
C GLY A 203 7.88 -8.92 29.72
N LYS A 204 8.70 -8.02 30.22
CA LYS A 204 8.33 -7.05 31.28
C LYS A 204 8.07 -5.66 30.74
N LYS A 205 8.81 -5.28 29.70
CA LYS A 205 8.74 -3.97 29.04
C LYS A 205 8.48 -4.19 27.55
N ILE A 206 7.23 -4.40 27.18
CA ILE A 206 6.86 -4.66 25.80
C ILE A 206 6.59 -3.35 25.08
N THR A 207 7.11 -3.22 23.86
CA THR A 207 6.77 -2.12 22.95
C THR A 207 6.22 -2.71 21.64
N LEU A 208 5.14 -2.12 21.11
CA LEU A 208 4.55 -2.49 19.83
C LEU A 208 5.04 -1.52 18.76
N LEU A 209 5.62 -2.03 17.65
CA LEU A 209 5.92 -1.23 16.46
C LEU A 209 4.96 -1.60 15.33
N CYS A 210 4.08 -0.67 14.98
CA CYS A 210 2.97 -0.86 14.06
C CYS A 210 3.24 -0.21 12.69
N GLY A 211 2.90 -0.91 11.62
CA GLY A 211 2.99 -0.39 10.25
C GLY A 211 1.68 -0.45 9.49
N GLY A 212 1.74 -0.31 8.16
CA GLY A 212 0.57 -0.33 7.28
C GLY A 212 -0.23 -1.64 7.28
N GLY A 213 0.37 -2.75 7.73
CA GLY A 213 -0.34 -4.02 7.94
C GLY A 213 -1.32 -4.03 9.11
N CYS A 214 -1.37 -2.94 9.89
CA CYS A 214 -2.35 -2.75 10.97
C CYS A 214 -3.69 -2.20 10.47
N ALA A 215 -3.86 -1.98 9.17
CA ALA A 215 -5.15 -1.57 8.59
C ALA A 215 -6.28 -2.51 9.03
N GLY A 216 -7.35 -1.95 9.59
CA GLY A 216 -8.48 -2.70 10.12
C GLY A 216 -8.26 -3.40 11.46
N ALA A 217 -7.08 -3.28 12.09
CA ALA A 217 -6.75 -3.91 13.37
C ALA A 217 -6.80 -2.96 14.58
N HIS A 218 -7.28 -1.72 14.42
CA HIS A 218 -7.20 -0.67 15.45
C HIS A 218 -7.73 -1.12 16.82
N ALA A 219 -8.96 -1.61 16.88
CA ALA A 219 -9.58 -2.06 18.13
C ALA A 219 -8.83 -3.25 18.78
N ASP A 220 -8.27 -4.14 17.97
CA ASP A 220 -7.48 -5.28 18.45
C ASP A 220 -6.14 -4.80 19.01
N LEU A 221 -5.50 -3.81 18.37
CA LEU A 221 -4.27 -3.17 18.86
C LEU A 221 -4.47 -2.51 20.23
N LEU A 222 -5.57 -1.78 20.42
CA LEU A 222 -5.88 -1.15 21.71
C LEU A 222 -6.06 -2.20 22.81
N ARG A 223 -6.78 -3.30 22.51
CA ARG A 223 -6.94 -4.41 23.46
C ARG A 223 -5.61 -5.10 23.80
N LEU A 224 -4.76 -5.29 22.80
CA LEU A 224 -3.42 -5.88 23.00
C LEU A 224 -2.56 -4.97 23.88
N ALA A 225 -2.50 -3.67 23.56
CA ALA A 225 -1.75 -2.68 24.33
C ALA A 225 -2.24 -2.56 25.77
N GLU A 226 -3.57 -2.57 25.98
CA GLU A 226 -4.18 -2.59 27.33
C GLU A 226 -3.77 -3.82 28.10
N THR A 227 -3.87 -5.01 27.50
CA THR A 227 -3.51 -6.28 28.14
C THR A 227 -2.03 -6.34 28.55
N LEU A 228 -1.16 -5.83 27.69
CA LEU A 228 0.29 -5.87 27.88
C LEU A 228 0.85 -4.63 28.61
N LYS A 229 0.03 -3.60 28.84
CA LYS A 229 0.48 -2.27 29.30
C LYS A 229 1.63 -1.74 28.43
N ALA A 230 1.50 -1.90 27.12
CA ALA A 230 2.55 -1.64 26.16
C ALA A 230 2.31 -0.30 25.40
N PRO A 231 3.32 0.57 25.25
CA PRO A 231 3.24 1.70 24.35
C PRO A 231 3.20 1.24 22.90
N ILE A 232 2.45 1.97 22.08
CA ILE A 232 2.38 1.77 20.64
C ILE A 232 3.24 2.84 19.95
N VAL A 233 4.20 2.38 19.16
CA VAL A 233 5.01 3.17 18.24
C VAL A 233 4.57 2.83 16.84
N HIS A 234 4.56 3.77 15.92
CA HIS A 234 4.22 3.47 14.54
C HIS A 234 5.25 3.98 13.53
N ALA A 235 5.33 3.32 12.38
CA ALA A 235 5.99 3.82 11.19
C ALA A 235 5.07 4.81 10.45
N LEU A 236 5.61 5.61 9.51
CA LEU A 236 4.80 6.58 8.75
C LEU A 236 3.54 5.97 8.13
N ARG A 237 3.65 4.81 7.49
CA ARG A 237 2.51 4.11 6.88
C ARG A 237 1.55 3.45 7.90
N GLY A 238 1.91 3.45 9.17
CA GLY A 238 1.02 3.00 10.24
C GLY A 238 0.17 4.12 10.82
N LYS A 239 0.56 5.40 10.60
CA LYS A 239 -0.07 6.56 11.23
C LYS A 239 -1.59 6.57 11.09
N GLU A 240 -2.10 6.50 9.88
CA GLU A 240 -3.53 6.55 9.58
C GLU A 240 -4.37 5.41 10.19
N HIS A 241 -3.72 4.29 10.55
CA HIS A 241 -4.39 3.12 11.12
C HIS A 241 -4.28 3.02 12.63
N VAL A 242 -3.35 3.75 13.25
CA VAL A 242 -2.89 3.48 14.63
C VAL A 242 -2.98 4.69 15.54
N GLU A 243 -2.73 5.93 15.04
CA GLU A 243 -2.53 7.10 15.88
C GLU A 243 -3.84 7.65 16.46
N TYR A 244 -4.94 7.65 15.67
CA TYR A 244 -6.22 8.23 16.10
C TYR A 244 -6.83 7.45 17.27
N ASP A 245 -7.50 8.16 18.19
CA ASP A 245 -8.21 7.60 19.34
C ASP A 245 -7.43 6.51 20.10
N ASN A 246 -6.11 6.72 20.25
CA ASN A 246 -5.19 5.74 20.80
C ASN A 246 -4.50 6.26 22.08
N PRO A 247 -4.94 5.86 23.29
CA PRO A 247 -4.32 6.29 24.54
C PRO A 247 -2.94 5.67 24.80
N TYR A 248 -2.51 4.72 24.01
CA TYR A 248 -1.21 4.03 24.10
C TYR A 248 -0.19 4.55 23.10
N ASP A 249 -0.60 5.47 22.19
CA ASP A 249 0.28 6.02 21.18
C ASP A 249 1.39 6.87 21.80
N VAL A 250 2.61 6.61 21.39
CA VAL A 250 3.79 7.37 21.80
C VAL A 250 4.56 7.96 20.61
N GLY A 251 3.87 8.03 19.48
CA GLY A 251 4.31 8.68 18.27
C GLY A 251 5.13 7.80 17.35
N MET A 252 5.48 8.41 16.24
CA MET A 252 6.19 7.77 15.12
C MET A 252 7.69 7.64 15.43
N THR A 253 8.30 6.53 14.95
CA THR A 253 9.76 6.35 14.94
C THR A 253 10.37 6.59 13.57
N GLY A 254 11.68 6.69 13.49
CA GLY A 254 12.46 6.85 12.26
C GLY A 254 12.92 8.28 11.99
N LEU A 255 13.42 8.53 10.79
CA LEU A 255 14.05 9.80 10.39
C LEU A 255 13.17 11.03 10.61
N ILE A 256 11.86 10.88 10.40
CA ILE A 256 10.87 11.96 10.57
C ILE A 256 10.05 11.81 11.86
N GLY A 257 10.40 10.82 12.68
CA GLY A 257 9.66 10.45 13.88
C GLY A 257 9.90 11.37 15.08
N PHE A 258 9.35 10.93 16.20
CA PHE A 258 9.48 11.57 17.52
C PHE A 258 10.56 10.90 18.34
N SER A 259 11.21 11.63 19.23
CA SER A 259 12.16 11.05 20.18
C SER A 259 11.51 10.02 21.12
N SER A 260 10.22 10.17 21.42
CA SER A 260 9.47 9.28 22.30
C SER A 260 9.27 7.88 21.70
N GLY A 261 8.90 7.78 20.40
CA GLY A 261 8.77 6.49 19.73
C GLY A 261 10.10 5.72 19.72
N TYR A 262 11.19 6.40 19.38
CA TYR A 262 12.53 5.81 19.43
C TYR A 262 12.90 5.36 20.86
N ALA A 263 12.73 6.23 21.86
CA ALA A 263 13.08 5.91 23.24
C ALA A 263 12.24 4.76 23.82
N ALA A 264 10.97 4.63 23.45
CA ALA A 264 10.13 3.52 23.86
C ALA A 264 10.62 2.17 23.28
N MET A 265 11.15 2.19 22.04
CA MET A 265 11.77 0.99 21.45
C MET A 265 13.08 0.64 22.14
N GLU A 266 13.96 1.61 22.41
CA GLU A 266 15.25 1.39 23.10
C GLU A 266 15.08 0.89 24.53
N ALA A 267 14.01 1.32 25.22
CA ALA A 267 13.79 0.97 26.64
C ALA A 267 13.08 -0.35 26.85
N CYS A 268 12.63 -1.05 25.80
CA CYS A 268 11.91 -2.32 25.93
C CYS A 268 12.87 -3.49 26.17
N ASP A 269 12.33 -4.61 26.67
CA ASP A 269 12.99 -5.91 26.69
C ASP A 269 12.39 -6.87 25.63
N THR A 270 11.22 -6.49 25.09
CA THR A 270 10.51 -7.28 24.08
C THR A 270 9.86 -6.30 23.09
N LEU A 271 10.22 -6.42 21.81
CA LEU A 271 9.67 -5.64 20.72
C LEU A 271 8.80 -6.53 19.84
N LEU A 272 7.52 -6.17 19.69
CA LEU A 272 6.61 -6.82 18.77
C LEU A 272 6.38 -5.94 17.53
N LEU A 273 6.84 -6.42 16.38
CA LEU A 273 6.64 -5.79 15.07
C LEU A 273 5.33 -6.29 14.45
N LEU A 274 4.42 -5.37 14.12
CA LEU A 274 3.09 -5.69 13.61
C LEU A 274 2.89 -5.07 12.23
N GLY A 275 2.90 -5.91 11.19
CA GLY A 275 2.63 -5.50 9.81
C GLY A 275 3.54 -4.39 9.31
N THR A 276 4.82 -4.45 9.66
CA THR A 276 5.81 -3.43 9.31
C THR A 276 7.10 -4.03 8.77
N ASP A 277 7.61 -3.47 7.68
CA ASP A 277 8.95 -3.66 7.14
C ASP A 277 9.75 -2.34 7.32
N PHE A 278 9.75 -1.79 8.53
CA PHE A 278 10.37 -0.51 8.87
C PHE A 278 11.85 -0.51 8.46
N PRO A 279 12.28 0.39 7.54
CA PRO A 279 13.52 0.17 6.79
C PRO A 279 14.80 0.58 7.51
N TYR A 280 14.71 1.38 8.58
CA TYR A 280 15.87 2.05 9.18
C TYR A 280 16.48 1.22 10.30
N ARG A 281 17.49 0.41 9.97
CA ARG A 281 18.14 -0.54 10.89
C ARG A 281 18.67 0.10 12.15
N GLN A 282 19.17 1.32 12.06
CA GLN A 282 19.76 2.07 13.18
C GLN A 282 18.74 2.50 14.26
N PHE A 283 17.45 2.32 14.01
CA PHE A 283 16.39 2.62 14.98
C PHE A 283 15.89 1.37 15.71
N TYR A 284 16.40 0.18 15.40
CA TYR A 284 16.03 -1.01 16.14
C TYR A 284 16.89 -1.17 17.37
N PRO A 285 16.29 -1.55 18.53
CA PRO A 285 17.04 -1.82 19.74
C PRO A 285 17.92 -3.07 19.61
N THR A 286 18.94 -3.16 20.43
CA THR A 286 19.83 -4.31 20.51
C THR A 286 19.68 -5.04 21.82
N GLY A 287 19.89 -6.36 21.85
CA GLY A 287 19.85 -7.15 23.08
C GLY A 287 18.44 -7.35 23.67
N VAL A 288 17.41 -7.23 22.85
CA VAL A 288 16.01 -7.43 23.23
C VAL A 288 15.42 -8.61 22.45
N ASN A 289 14.33 -9.22 22.95
CA ASN A 289 13.60 -10.22 22.20
C ASN A 289 12.72 -9.56 21.14
N ILE A 290 12.73 -10.05 19.91
CA ILE A 290 11.96 -9.50 18.80
C ILE A 290 11.07 -10.55 18.17
N ALA A 291 9.76 -10.32 18.15
CA ALA A 291 8.81 -11.06 17.33
C ALA A 291 8.32 -10.17 16.19
N GLN A 292 8.16 -10.74 14.99
CA GLN A 292 7.61 -10.03 13.83
C GLN A 292 6.42 -10.77 13.25
N VAL A 293 5.29 -10.06 13.14
CA VAL A 293 4.06 -10.52 12.50
C VAL A 293 3.95 -9.85 11.14
N ASP A 294 3.92 -10.64 10.08
CA ASP A 294 3.64 -10.17 8.72
C ASP A 294 2.95 -11.28 7.92
N ILE A 295 2.11 -10.91 6.97
CA ILE A 295 1.46 -11.87 6.06
C ILE A 295 2.44 -12.46 5.04
N ARG A 296 3.62 -11.89 4.91
CA ARG A 296 4.66 -12.24 3.94
C ARG A 296 5.91 -12.71 4.68
N GLY A 297 6.10 -14.03 4.67
CA GLY A 297 7.24 -14.65 5.35
C GLY A 297 8.60 -14.13 4.88
N GLU A 298 8.72 -13.74 3.61
CA GLU A 298 9.98 -13.28 3.02
C GLU A 298 10.46 -11.90 3.52
N VAL A 299 9.62 -11.14 4.23
CA VAL A 299 10.03 -9.86 4.82
C VAL A 299 10.42 -9.97 6.29
N ILE A 300 10.04 -11.06 6.95
CA ILE A 300 10.35 -11.30 8.36
C ILE A 300 11.88 -11.45 8.51
N GLY A 301 12.44 -10.73 9.47
CA GLY A 301 13.89 -10.76 9.72
C GLY A 301 14.74 -9.96 8.70
N ARG A 302 14.14 -9.35 7.70
CA ARG A 302 14.90 -8.61 6.65
C ARG A 302 15.67 -7.41 7.19
N ARG A 303 15.18 -6.77 8.24
CA ARG A 303 15.75 -5.53 8.79
C ARG A 303 16.55 -5.75 10.06
N VAL A 304 16.07 -6.62 10.91
CA VAL A 304 16.67 -6.99 12.19
C VAL A 304 16.47 -8.49 12.41
N ALA A 305 17.40 -9.15 13.07
CA ALA A 305 17.22 -10.55 13.47
C ALA A 305 16.01 -10.65 14.40
N VAL A 306 15.16 -11.64 14.19
CA VAL A 306 13.98 -11.90 15.00
C VAL A 306 14.11 -13.23 15.74
N ASP A 307 13.64 -13.27 16.97
CA ASP A 307 13.61 -14.51 17.77
C ASP A 307 12.38 -15.36 17.43
N LEU A 308 11.30 -14.70 16.96
CA LEU A 308 10.07 -15.37 16.54
C LEU A 308 9.49 -14.77 15.27
N ALA A 309 9.39 -15.59 14.23
CA ALA A 309 8.72 -15.28 12.98
C ALA A 309 7.25 -15.75 13.04
N VAL A 310 6.31 -14.83 12.77
CA VAL A 310 4.86 -15.12 12.80
C VAL A 310 4.24 -14.73 11.46
N ILE A 311 3.86 -15.71 10.65
CA ILE A 311 3.13 -15.46 9.40
C ILE A 311 1.65 -15.37 9.69
N GLY A 312 1.06 -14.17 9.54
CA GLY A 312 -0.36 -13.95 9.80
C GLY A 312 -0.80 -12.50 9.60
N ASP A 313 -2.10 -12.30 9.40
CA ASP A 313 -2.72 -10.99 9.48
C ASP A 313 -2.62 -10.44 10.91
N VAL A 314 -2.38 -9.14 11.05
CA VAL A 314 -2.23 -8.51 12.37
C VAL A 314 -3.49 -8.71 13.23
N ALA A 315 -4.68 -8.41 12.70
CA ALA A 315 -5.93 -8.59 13.43
C ALA A 315 -6.16 -10.05 13.83
N ALA A 316 -6.04 -11.00 12.88
CA ALA A 316 -6.22 -12.42 13.14
C ALA A 316 -5.20 -12.97 14.14
N THR A 317 -3.95 -12.49 14.07
CA THR A 317 -2.90 -12.89 15.03
C THR A 317 -3.20 -12.37 16.43
N ILE A 318 -3.60 -11.10 16.56
CA ILE A 318 -3.97 -10.50 17.86
C ILE A 318 -5.16 -11.25 18.45
N GLN A 319 -6.21 -11.51 17.68
CA GLN A 319 -7.39 -12.25 18.13
C GLN A 319 -7.05 -13.67 18.60
N ALA A 320 -6.11 -14.33 17.93
CA ALA A 320 -5.65 -15.67 18.32
C ALA A 320 -4.78 -15.68 19.58
N VAL A 321 -3.94 -14.66 19.78
CA VAL A 321 -2.99 -14.63 20.92
C VAL A 321 -3.63 -14.05 22.18
N LEU A 322 -4.54 -13.09 22.09
CA LEU A 322 -5.14 -12.40 23.24
C LEU A 322 -5.70 -13.35 24.32
N PRO A 323 -6.42 -14.45 23.99
CA PRO A 323 -6.93 -15.38 25.00
C PRO A 323 -5.86 -16.12 25.80
N GLN A 324 -4.61 -16.12 25.31
CA GLN A 324 -3.48 -16.81 25.93
C GLN A 324 -2.56 -15.86 26.71
N LEU A 325 -2.88 -14.54 26.69
CA LEU A 325 -2.08 -13.54 27.39
C LEU A 325 -2.54 -13.37 28.83
N GLN A 326 -1.55 -13.18 29.72
CA GLN A 326 -1.77 -12.80 31.09
C GLN A 326 -1.78 -11.26 31.20
N PRO A 327 -2.88 -10.63 31.63
CA PRO A 327 -2.92 -9.17 31.78
C PRO A 327 -1.82 -8.67 32.72
N LYS A 328 -1.05 -7.69 32.23
CA LYS A 328 0.01 -7.07 33.03
C LYS A 328 -0.54 -5.96 33.90
N THR A 329 0.07 -5.76 35.05
CA THR A 329 -0.32 -4.72 36.02
C THR A 329 0.74 -3.61 36.15
N ASP A 330 1.99 -3.88 35.72
CA ASP A 330 3.07 -2.89 35.78
C ASP A 330 2.97 -1.93 34.59
N THR A 331 2.63 -0.67 34.87
CA THR A 331 2.45 0.37 33.87
C THR A 331 3.70 1.26 33.69
N ARG A 332 4.76 1.07 34.48
CA ARG A 332 5.92 1.98 34.54
C ARG A 332 6.56 2.25 33.16
N HIS A 333 6.64 1.23 32.31
CA HIS A 333 7.20 1.39 30.96
C HIS A 333 6.28 2.23 30.08
N LEU A 334 4.98 1.93 30.08
CA LEU A 334 3.95 2.71 29.38
C LEU A 334 3.88 4.16 29.86
N ASP A 335 3.81 4.36 31.19
CA ASP A 335 3.72 5.71 31.79
C ASP A 335 4.93 6.57 31.44
N ALA A 336 6.14 6.01 31.48
CA ALA A 336 7.36 6.68 31.09
C ALA A 336 7.36 7.09 29.60
N ALA A 337 6.92 6.18 28.73
CA ALA A 337 6.81 6.44 27.29
C ALA A 337 5.77 7.52 26.97
N LEU A 338 4.59 7.47 27.60
CA LEU A 338 3.54 8.49 27.46
C LEU A 338 3.98 9.85 27.99
N ALA A 339 4.69 9.91 29.14
CA ALA A 339 5.24 11.15 29.68
C ALA A 339 6.28 11.76 28.72
N HIS A 340 7.12 10.94 28.10
CA HIS A 340 8.07 11.39 27.08
C HIS A 340 7.34 11.92 25.84
N TYR A 341 6.32 11.20 25.35
CA TYR A 341 5.52 11.64 24.21
C TYR A 341 4.83 12.98 24.45
N LYS A 342 4.21 13.15 25.62
CA LYS A 342 3.60 14.43 26.03
C LYS A 342 4.61 15.58 25.99
N LYS A 343 5.84 15.37 26.46
CA LYS A 343 6.92 16.36 26.42
C LYS A 343 7.38 16.65 24.99
N ALA A 344 7.57 15.62 24.16
CA ALA A 344 7.95 15.76 22.76
C ALA A 344 6.87 16.50 21.96
N ARG A 345 5.60 16.16 22.18
CA ARG A 345 4.46 16.82 21.53
C ARG A 345 4.38 18.30 21.92
N ALA A 346 4.48 18.62 23.20
CA ALA A 346 4.48 20.00 23.69
C ALA A 346 5.60 20.85 23.06
N GLY A 347 6.77 20.25 22.79
CA GLY A 347 7.88 20.91 22.08
C GLY A 347 7.54 21.24 20.63
N LEU A 348 6.88 20.33 19.90
CA LEU A 348 6.42 20.55 18.54
C LEU A 348 5.30 21.57 18.45
N ASP A 349 4.34 21.52 19.37
CA ASP A 349 3.23 22.48 19.45
C ASP A 349 3.72 23.89 19.76
N ALA A 350 4.78 24.00 20.56
CA ALA A 350 5.44 25.31 20.81
C ALA A 350 6.08 25.90 19.54
N GLN A 351 6.67 25.04 18.69
CA GLN A 351 7.22 25.46 17.38
C GLN A 351 6.10 25.89 16.42
N ALA A 352 4.95 25.21 16.45
CA ALA A 352 3.79 25.54 15.62
C ALA A 352 3.12 26.88 16.03
N LYS A 353 3.32 27.38 17.26
CA LYS A 353 2.81 28.70 17.69
C LYS A 353 3.54 29.88 17.06
N GLY A 354 4.69 29.66 16.44
CA GLY A 354 5.39 30.60 15.59
C GLY A 354 6.15 31.71 16.24
N GLY A 355 7.08 32.29 15.48
CA GLY A 355 7.82 33.48 15.83
C GLY A 355 7.16 34.77 15.32
N LYS A 356 7.53 35.91 15.92
CA LYS A 356 6.94 37.24 15.60
C LYS A 356 7.31 37.78 14.20
N ARG A 357 8.27 37.17 13.48
CA ARG A 357 8.85 37.77 12.26
C ARG A 357 8.55 36.97 10.99
N HIS A 358 8.42 35.64 11.06
CA HIS A 358 8.26 34.78 9.90
C HIS A 358 7.24 33.69 10.19
N LEU A 359 6.47 33.34 9.17
CA LEU A 359 5.58 32.19 9.20
C LEU A 359 6.43 30.91 9.10
N HIS A 360 6.26 30.00 10.04
CA HIS A 360 6.89 28.67 9.99
C HIS A 360 5.95 27.65 9.35
N PRO A 361 6.47 26.68 8.58
CA PRO A 361 5.65 25.66 7.94
C PRO A 361 4.75 24.86 8.91
N GLN A 362 5.23 24.60 10.12
CA GLN A 362 4.44 23.92 11.16
C GLN A 362 3.15 24.67 11.53
N GLN A 363 3.16 26.02 11.47
CA GLN A 363 1.97 26.82 11.71
C GLN A 363 0.91 26.61 10.63
N VAL A 364 1.35 26.50 9.37
CA VAL A 364 0.45 26.24 8.25
C VAL A 364 -0.19 24.85 8.39
N THR A 365 0.63 23.85 8.71
CA THR A 365 0.17 22.46 8.82
C THR A 365 -0.76 22.28 10.03
N GLU A 366 -0.42 22.88 11.18
CA GLU A 366 -1.29 22.85 12.37
C GLU A 366 -2.63 23.58 12.10
N ALA A 367 -2.58 24.74 11.44
CA ALA A 367 -3.79 25.45 11.08
C ALA A 367 -4.65 24.65 10.09
N ALA A 368 -4.04 23.98 9.11
CA ALA A 368 -4.73 23.10 8.19
C ALA A 368 -5.41 21.95 8.92
N SER A 369 -4.69 21.28 9.85
CA SER A 369 -5.26 20.20 10.67
C SER A 369 -6.46 20.67 11.51
N ARG A 370 -6.31 21.80 12.19
CA ARG A 370 -7.35 22.35 13.07
C ARG A 370 -8.60 22.84 12.33
N LEU A 371 -8.46 23.30 11.09
CA LEU A 371 -9.55 23.83 10.27
C LEU A 371 -10.14 22.81 9.32
N ALA A 372 -9.53 21.64 9.18
CA ALA A 372 -10.00 20.57 8.32
C ALA A 372 -11.30 19.96 8.86
N THR A 373 -12.12 19.47 7.95
CA THR A 373 -13.29 18.64 8.27
C THR A 373 -12.86 17.20 8.58
N GLU A 374 -13.72 16.43 9.23
CA GLU A 374 -13.43 15.02 9.60
C GLU A 374 -13.17 14.12 8.38
N ASP A 375 -13.73 14.48 7.22
CA ASP A 375 -13.57 13.77 5.94
C ASP A 375 -12.45 14.34 5.05
N ALA A 376 -11.62 15.24 5.57
CA ALA A 376 -10.54 15.84 4.80
C ALA A 376 -9.47 14.82 4.41
N VAL A 377 -9.07 14.84 3.12
CA VAL A 377 -7.96 14.05 2.60
C VAL A 377 -6.76 14.96 2.38
N PHE A 378 -5.66 14.65 3.06
CA PHE A 378 -4.43 15.43 2.94
C PHE A 378 -3.47 14.81 1.92
N THR A 379 -2.94 15.66 1.06
CA THR A 379 -1.83 15.31 0.17
C THR A 379 -0.66 16.25 0.40
N CYS A 380 0.55 15.75 0.27
CA CYS A 380 1.75 16.58 0.42
C CYS A 380 2.86 16.09 -0.52
N ASP A 381 3.74 17.01 -0.90
CA ASP A 381 4.97 16.67 -1.62
C ASP A 381 5.94 15.91 -0.73
N VAL A 382 6.83 15.15 -1.37
CA VAL A 382 7.96 14.48 -0.72
C VAL A 382 8.99 15.52 -0.25
N GLY A 383 9.64 15.25 0.90
CA GLY A 383 10.65 16.11 1.49
C GLY A 383 10.17 16.76 2.80
N LEU A 384 10.48 18.03 3.02
CA LEU A 384 10.09 18.74 4.23
C LEU A 384 8.56 18.81 4.46
N PRO A 385 7.70 18.99 3.44
CA PRO A 385 6.26 18.94 3.63
C PRO A 385 5.78 17.65 4.30
N THR A 386 6.34 16.49 3.90
CA THR A 386 6.03 15.20 4.53
C THR A 386 6.37 15.18 6.03
N VAL A 387 7.48 15.82 6.43
CA VAL A 387 7.88 15.88 7.84
C VAL A 387 6.85 16.66 8.67
N TRP A 388 6.38 17.77 8.14
CA TRP A 388 5.38 18.60 8.85
C TRP A 388 3.99 17.95 8.84
N ALA A 389 3.58 17.39 7.71
CA ALA A 389 2.34 16.64 7.60
C ALA A 389 2.31 15.47 8.61
N ALA A 390 3.35 14.65 8.62
CA ALA A 390 3.45 13.50 9.52
C ALA A 390 3.40 13.85 11.02
N ARG A 391 3.74 15.08 11.38
CA ARG A 391 3.83 15.54 12.79
C ARG A 391 2.64 16.37 13.25
N HIS A 392 1.92 17.00 12.33
CA HIS A 392 0.88 17.99 12.65
C HIS A 392 -0.49 17.74 11.99
N LEU A 393 -0.60 16.78 11.04
CA LEU A 393 -1.87 16.37 10.44
C LEU A 393 -2.37 15.06 11.03
#